data_25db49e7f97149a1cb57c7df867a72fe
#
_entry.id   25db49e7f97149a1cb57c7df867a72fe
#
_cell.length_a   1.000
_cell.length_b   1.000
_cell.length_c   1.000
_cell.angle_alpha   90.00
_cell.angle_beta   90.00
_cell.angle_gamma   90.00
#
_symmetry.space_group_name_H-M   'P 1'
#
loop_
_entity.id
_entity.type
_entity.pdbx_description
1 polymer ?
#
loop_
_entity_poly.entity_id
_entity_poly.type
_entity_poly.pdbx_seq_one_letter_code
_entity_poly.pdbx_strand_id
1 'polypeptide(L)'
;MEPSPVTCRTFEEFYHIDCHTFEKQYKEVLSGYRKWEQLSHADEWMLFPENMGLHLAIDGTSLSNGKLYTFVTNHDACTRECSLVAAVAGTKSEDVIAVLQRIDEESRYAVKEVTLVLSDSMRKIVRTAFPKAGRVIDRFHIQKLACDAVQELRIKHRWDAIQQANEEMEEAKQKNEDYVPYQYSNGDTRRELLIRSRYLLFKSADKWTERQKQRAAILFEEYPDIKKAYGLCHSLRMIFSKNTIKDAARLAMARWYNKVEEAGMHSFNIIAATFYEHYDEILNFYNHRSSNAMAESFNAKIKLFRANLRGVADKKFFLFRIAKLYAYPH
;
A
#
# COMPACT_ATOMS: atom_id res chain seq x y z
N MET A 1 10.59 24.66 11.89
CA MET A 1 10.11 23.30 12.23
C MET A 1 8.68 23.05 11.79
N GLU A 2 7.80 24.03 11.82
CA GLU A 2 6.38 23.82 11.52
C GLU A 2 6.07 23.48 10.06
N PRO A 3 6.62 24.12 9.05
CA PRO A 3 6.26 23.84 7.67
C PRO A 3 7.00 22.61 7.04
N SER A 4 7.83 21.91 7.79
CA SER A 4 8.59 20.80 7.26
C SER A 4 8.93 19.74 8.32
N PRO A 5 9.10 18.47 7.91
CA PRO A 5 9.37 17.36 8.83
C PRO A 5 10.83 17.32 9.29
N VAL A 6 11.38 18.43 9.74
CA VAL A 6 12.73 18.52 10.29
C VAL A 6 12.78 18.14 11.76
N THR A 7 13.92 17.64 12.22
CA THR A 7 14.16 17.27 13.61
C THR A 7 14.97 18.34 14.33
N CYS A 8 14.92 18.36 15.66
CA CYS A 8 15.76 19.27 16.46
C CYS A 8 17.25 18.98 16.24
N ARG A 9 17.63 17.74 15.95
CA ARG A 9 19.01 17.37 15.66
C ARG A 9 19.57 18.06 14.43
N THR A 10 18.73 18.36 13.43
CA THR A 10 19.14 19.16 12.27
C THR A 10 19.61 20.56 12.71
N PHE A 11 18.95 21.16 13.71
CA PHE A 11 19.36 22.46 14.25
C PHE A 11 20.64 22.39 15.07
N GLU A 12 20.88 21.28 15.77
CA GLU A 12 22.17 21.05 16.46
C GLU A 12 23.33 20.99 15.47
N GLU A 13 23.19 20.26 14.38
CA GLU A 13 24.22 20.13 13.36
C GLU A 13 24.54 21.44 12.63
N PHE A 14 23.51 22.24 12.31
CA PHE A 14 23.70 23.48 11.52
C PHE A 14 23.89 24.74 12.35
N TYR A 15 23.30 24.80 13.54
CA TYR A 15 23.26 26.02 14.35
C TYR A 15 23.89 25.86 15.73
N HIS A 16 24.41 24.69 16.06
CA HIS A 16 25.01 24.37 17.36
C HIS A 16 24.08 24.60 18.56
N ILE A 17 22.77 24.39 18.36
CA ILE A 17 21.76 24.49 19.39
C ILE A 17 21.55 23.10 19.99
N ASP A 18 21.67 22.96 21.33
CA ASP A 18 21.41 21.69 22.01
C ASP A 18 20.03 21.13 21.65
N CYS A 19 20.00 19.96 21.01
CA CYS A 19 18.78 19.41 20.44
C CYS A 19 17.76 19.02 21.52
N HIS A 20 18.20 18.57 22.70
CA HIS A 20 17.28 18.13 23.75
C HIS A 20 16.59 19.33 24.42
N THR A 21 17.35 20.36 24.73
CA THR A 21 16.80 21.62 25.28
C THR A 21 15.85 22.28 24.28
N PHE A 22 16.24 22.32 23.02
CA PHE A 22 15.38 22.91 21.98
C PHE A 22 14.11 22.09 21.73
N GLU A 23 14.18 20.76 21.71
CA GLU A 23 13.01 19.90 21.58
C GLU A 23 12.02 20.10 22.72
N LYS A 24 12.54 20.18 23.97
CA LYS A 24 11.72 20.45 25.15
C LYS A 24 11.05 21.83 25.06
N GLN A 25 11.81 22.88 24.73
CA GLN A 25 11.27 24.24 24.58
C GLN A 25 10.24 24.33 23.45
N TYR A 26 10.53 23.69 22.30
CA TYR A 26 9.60 23.65 21.20
C TYR A 26 8.30 22.95 21.60
N LYS A 27 8.37 21.77 22.22
CA LYS A 27 7.20 21.01 22.64
C LYS A 27 6.38 21.76 23.69
N GLU A 28 7.03 22.30 24.74
CA GLU A 28 6.34 22.83 25.91
C GLU A 28 5.83 24.28 25.71
N VAL A 29 6.54 25.07 24.89
CA VAL A 29 6.30 26.52 24.81
C VAL A 29 5.99 26.98 23.40
N LEU A 30 6.84 26.66 22.42
CA LEU A 30 6.81 27.31 21.11
C LEU A 30 5.76 26.74 20.17
N SER A 31 5.51 25.44 20.21
CA SER A 31 4.67 24.73 19.24
C SER A 31 3.17 24.94 19.42
N GLY A 32 2.74 25.35 20.60
CA GLY A 32 1.31 25.39 20.98
C GLY A 32 0.74 24.02 21.38
N TYR A 33 1.56 22.97 21.45
CA TYR A 33 1.12 21.60 21.76
C TYR A 33 0.29 21.51 23.05
N ARG A 34 0.69 22.21 24.13
CA ARG A 34 -0.02 22.20 25.42
C ARG A 34 -1.43 22.79 25.37
N LYS A 35 -1.67 23.68 24.40
CA LYS A 35 -2.96 24.36 24.19
C LYS A 35 -3.77 23.74 23.03
N TRP A 36 -3.29 22.65 22.47
CA TRP A 36 -3.95 22.01 21.35
C TRP A 36 -5.29 21.39 21.79
N GLU A 37 -6.37 21.80 21.16
CA GLU A 37 -7.75 21.42 21.53
C GLU A 37 -7.99 19.91 21.51
N GLN A 38 -7.34 19.19 20.58
CA GLN A 38 -7.49 17.74 20.42
C GLN A 38 -6.52 16.94 21.31
N LEU A 39 -5.69 17.57 22.15
CA LEU A 39 -4.66 16.89 22.96
C LEU A 39 -5.21 15.78 23.85
N SER A 40 -6.41 15.93 24.40
CA SER A 40 -7.03 14.97 25.32
C SER A 40 -7.22 13.60 24.67
N HIS A 41 -7.66 13.55 23.42
CA HIS A 41 -8.04 12.34 22.68
C HIS A 41 -7.20 12.07 21.43
N ALA A 42 -6.13 12.83 21.21
CA ALA A 42 -5.33 12.74 19.97
C ALA A 42 -4.75 11.34 19.68
N ASP A 43 -4.51 10.53 20.68
CA ASP A 43 -4.02 9.15 20.53
C ASP A 43 -5.11 8.14 20.18
N GLU A 44 -6.36 8.52 20.28
CA GLU A 44 -7.52 7.74 19.85
C GLU A 44 -8.03 8.22 18.50
N TRP A 45 -8.25 9.53 18.37
CA TRP A 45 -8.72 10.14 17.12
C TRP A 45 -8.36 11.63 17.02
N MET A 46 -8.24 12.09 15.78
CA MET A 46 -8.15 13.51 15.41
C MET A 46 -9.13 13.76 14.26
N LEU A 47 -9.75 14.93 14.25
CA LEU A 47 -10.77 15.30 13.25
C LEU A 47 -10.63 16.76 12.85
N PHE A 48 -10.67 17.03 11.55
CA PHE A 48 -10.53 18.35 10.91
C PHE A 48 -11.62 18.52 9.85
N PRO A 49 -12.86 18.80 10.23
CA PRO A 49 -13.99 18.90 9.30
C PRO A 49 -13.79 19.96 8.22
N GLU A 50 -13.04 21.02 8.54
CA GLU A 50 -12.71 22.12 7.64
C GLU A 50 -11.89 21.68 6.42
N ASN A 51 -11.24 20.54 6.50
CA ASN A 51 -10.42 19.99 5.42
C ASN A 51 -11.23 19.04 4.49
N MET A 52 -12.53 18.93 4.70
CA MET A 52 -13.37 18.12 3.82
C MET A 52 -13.30 18.63 2.38
N GLY A 53 -13.29 17.70 1.44
CA GLY A 53 -13.33 17.95 -0.01
C GLY A 53 -14.36 17.08 -0.70
N LEU A 54 -14.49 17.27 -2.00
CA LEU A 54 -15.40 16.45 -2.80
C LEU A 54 -14.86 15.05 -3.08
N HIS A 55 -13.54 14.89 -3.07
CA HIS A 55 -12.85 13.62 -3.30
C HIS A 55 -11.97 13.30 -2.10
N LEU A 56 -12.24 12.17 -1.47
CA LEU A 56 -11.49 11.71 -0.30
C LEU A 56 -10.76 10.41 -0.59
N ALA A 57 -9.77 10.12 0.22
CA ALA A 57 -9.12 8.81 0.25
C ALA A 57 -9.09 8.29 1.69
N ILE A 58 -9.32 6.98 1.86
CA ILE A 58 -9.23 6.31 3.15
C ILE A 58 -8.23 5.16 3.07
N ASP A 59 -7.28 5.14 4.00
CA ASP A 59 -6.24 4.11 4.06
C ASP A 59 -5.79 3.84 5.49
N GLY A 60 -5.25 2.64 5.72
CA GLY A 60 -4.69 2.21 6.98
C GLY A 60 -3.16 2.24 6.97
N THR A 61 -2.55 2.83 8.01
CA THR A 61 -1.08 2.78 8.14
C THR A 61 -0.62 2.50 9.56
N SER A 62 0.51 1.82 9.70
CA SER A 62 1.14 1.59 11.00
C SER A 62 2.04 2.75 11.37
N LEU A 63 1.77 3.38 12.52
CA LEU A 63 2.57 4.49 13.04
C LEU A 63 3.73 4.04 13.91
N SER A 64 3.47 3.16 14.90
CA SER A 64 4.47 2.70 15.86
C SER A 64 4.05 1.37 16.48
N ASN A 65 5.02 0.50 16.78
CA ASN A 65 4.83 -0.77 17.49
C ASN A 65 3.63 -1.59 16.99
N GLY A 66 3.41 -1.63 15.66
CA GLY A 66 2.29 -2.36 15.06
C GLY A 66 0.91 -1.70 15.23
N LYS A 67 0.80 -0.56 15.91
CA LYS A 67 -0.47 0.15 16.05
C LYS A 67 -0.88 0.77 14.72
N LEU A 68 -2.02 0.32 14.22
CA LEU A 68 -2.63 0.82 12.99
C LEU A 68 -3.45 2.08 13.27
N TYR A 69 -3.48 2.97 12.30
CA TYR A 69 -4.36 4.13 12.22
C TYR A 69 -5.06 4.13 10.87
N THR A 70 -6.34 4.47 10.88
CA THR A 70 -7.08 4.80 9.67
C THR A 70 -7.01 6.30 9.45
N PHE A 71 -6.50 6.70 8.28
CA PHE A 71 -6.44 8.09 7.85
C PHE A 71 -7.50 8.34 6.78
N VAL A 72 -8.18 9.48 6.91
CA VAL A 72 -9.05 10.05 5.86
C VAL A 72 -8.38 11.33 5.39
N THR A 73 -8.12 11.41 4.10
CA THR A 73 -7.42 12.53 3.49
C THR A 73 -8.23 13.16 2.36
N ASN A 74 -8.13 14.47 2.22
CA ASN A 74 -8.66 15.19 1.09
C ASN A 74 -7.74 14.99 -0.12
N HIS A 75 -8.25 14.32 -1.14
CA HIS A 75 -7.51 14.02 -2.36
C HIS A 75 -7.14 15.29 -3.15
N ASP A 76 -8.02 16.30 -3.12
CA ASP A 76 -7.87 17.54 -3.88
C ASP A 76 -6.73 18.43 -3.31
N ALA A 77 -6.41 18.28 -2.02
CA ALA A 77 -5.30 18.99 -1.36
C ALA A 77 -3.90 18.45 -1.69
N CYS A 78 -3.78 17.38 -2.49
CA CYS A 78 -2.52 16.84 -3.02
C CYS A 78 -1.44 16.55 -1.95
N THR A 79 -1.82 16.05 -0.78
CA THR A 79 -0.92 15.76 0.36
C THR A 79 -0.12 16.97 0.88
N ARG A 80 -0.70 18.16 0.75
CA ARG A 80 -0.19 19.42 1.31
C ARG A 80 -0.97 19.78 2.59
N GLU A 81 -0.88 21.04 2.96
CA GLU A 81 -1.71 21.63 4.00
C GLU A 81 -3.20 21.33 3.78
N CYS A 82 -3.95 21.25 4.85
CA CYS A 82 -5.38 20.93 4.82
C CYS A 82 -5.75 19.61 4.12
N SER A 83 -4.79 18.68 4.00
CA SER A 83 -5.05 17.36 3.41
C SER A 83 -5.54 16.32 4.40
N LEU A 84 -5.25 16.46 5.69
CA LEU A 84 -5.72 15.54 6.72
C LEU A 84 -7.12 15.92 7.19
N VAL A 85 -8.08 15.02 6.99
CA VAL A 85 -9.47 15.16 7.45
C VAL A 85 -9.68 14.45 8.79
N ALA A 86 -9.19 13.21 8.91
CA ALA A 86 -9.30 12.44 10.14
C ALA A 86 -8.14 11.44 10.28
N ALA A 87 -7.80 11.15 11.54
CA ALA A 87 -6.94 10.05 11.91
C ALA A 87 -7.56 9.32 13.09
N VAL A 88 -7.82 8.03 12.97
CA VAL A 88 -8.47 7.22 13.99
C VAL A 88 -7.61 6.00 14.31
N ALA A 89 -7.39 5.74 15.60
CA ALA A 89 -6.63 4.58 16.05
C ALA A 89 -7.39 3.28 15.72
N GLY A 90 -6.69 2.33 15.11
CA GLY A 90 -7.26 1.06 14.68
C GLY A 90 -7.92 1.12 13.29
N THR A 91 -8.56 0.00 12.96
CA THR A 91 -9.22 -0.24 11.66
C THR A 91 -10.66 -0.76 11.83
N LYS A 92 -11.17 -0.74 13.06
CA LYS A 92 -12.56 -1.13 13.33
C LYS A 92 -13.52 -0.13 12.70
N SER A 93 -14.45 -0.63 11.90
CA SER A 93 -15.39 0.22 11.18
C SER A 93 -16.25 1.09 12.09
N GLU A 94 -16.68 0.53 13.22
CA GLU A 94 -17.54 1.22 14.18
C GLU A 94 -16.87 2.46 14.78
N ASP A 95 -15.60 2.33 15.19
CA ASP A 95 -14.82 3.41 15.81
C ASP A 95 -14.58 4.54 14.79
N VAL A 96 -14.21 4.18 13.57
CA VAL A 96 -13.98 5.17 12.50
C VAL A 96 -15.29 5.87 12.10
N ILE A 97 -16.38 5.13 11.97
CA ILE A 97 -17.70 5.68 11.66
C ILE A 97 -18.13 6.68 12.74
N ALA A 98 -17.99 6.31 14.02
CA ALA A 98 -18.37 7.19 15.14
C ALA A 98 -17.60 8.52 15.13
N VAL A 99 -16.34 8.52 14.72
CA VAL A 99 -15.55 9.75 14.58
C VAL A 99 -16.02 10.56 13.37
N LEU A 100 -16.19 9.91 12.20
CA LEU A 100 -16.59 10.61 10.97
C LEU A 100 -18.01 11.17 11.05
N GLN A 101 -18.91 10.55 11.81
CA GLN A 101 -20.28 11.04 12.04
C GLN A 101 -20.34 12.33 12.89
N ARG A 102 -19.22 12.76 13.51
CA ARG A 102 -19.12 14.08 14.16
C ARG A 102 -19.02 15.24 13.15
N ILE A 103 -18.67 14.94 11.90
CA ILE A 103 -18.74 15.89 10.78
C ILE A 103 -20.24 16.09 10.46
N ASP A 104 -20.63 17.32 10.17
CA ASP A 104 -21.99 17.63 9.80
C ASP A 104 -22.46 16.83 8.57
N GLU A 105 -23.77 16.57 8.50
CA GLU A 105 -24.35 15.72 7.47
C GLU A 105 -24.23 16.33 6.08
N GLU A 106 -24.35 17.65 5.96
CA GLU A 106 -24.24 18.35 4.69
C GLU A 106 -22.86 18.17 4.07
N SER A 107 -21.79 18.39 4.85
CA SER A 107 -20.41 18.15 4.40
C SER A 107 -20.17 16.71 4.00
N ARG A 108 -20.66 15.73 4.78
CA ARG A 108 -20.53 14.30 4.45
C ARG A 108 -21.28 13.92 3.19
N TYR A 109 -22.44 14.50 2.94
CA TYR A 109 -23.27 14.22 1.76
C TYR A 109 -22.80 14.95 0.50
N ALA A 110 -21.98 15.98 0.65
CA ALA A 110 -21.35 16.69 -0.46
C ALA A 110 -20.20 15.88 -1.09
N VAL A 111 -19.66 14.88 -0.39
CA VAL A 111 -18.57 14.03 -0.91
C VAL A 111 -19.07 13.25 -2.12
N LYS A 112 -18.37 13.39 -3.25
CA LYS A 112 -18.69 12.75 -4.52
C LYS A 112 -18.04 11.40 -4.69
N GLU A 113 -16.81 11.26 -4.20
CA GLU A 113 -16.01 10.05 -4.40
C GLU A 113 -15.09 9.78 -3.21
N VAL A 114 -14.96 8.52 -2.84
CA VAL A 114 -13.97 8.05 -1.85
C VAL A 114 -13.17 6.90 -2.44
N THR A 115 -11.85 7.09 -2.53
CA THR A 115 -10.92 6.04 -2.89
C THR A 115 -10.53 5.23 -1.65
N LEU A 116 -10.56 3.90 -1.77
CA LEU A 116 -10.32 2.99 -0.64
C LEU A 116 -9.53 1.75 -1.06
N VAL A 117 -8.92 1.09 -0.08
CA VAL A 117 -8.32 -0.23 -0.25
C VAL A 117 -9.42 -1.30 -0.34
N LEU A 118 -9.09 -2.43 -0.95
CA LEU A 118 -10.00 -3.59 -1.03
C LEU A 118 -10.16 -4.24 0.36
N SER A 119 -11.15 -3.76 1.12
CA SER A 119 -11.45 -4.21 2.48
C SER A 119 -12.92 -3.94 2.83
N ASP A 120 -13.61 -4.95 3.34
CA ASP A 120 -15.02 -4.83 3.78
C ASP A 120 -15.19 -3.80 4.90
N SER A 121 -14.23 -3.71 5.81
CA SER A 121 -14.23 -2.69 6.87
C SER A 121 -14.22 -1.28 6.29
N MET A 122 -13.31 -0.99 5.34
CA MET A 122 -13.24 0.33 4.68
C MET A 122 -14.50 0.62 3.86
N ARG A 123 -15.01 -0.40 3.16
CA ARG A 123 -16.28 -0.31 2.41
C ARG A 123 -17.46 0.04 3.32
N LYS A 124 -17.58 -0.62 4.49
CA LYS A 124 -18.60 -0.33 5.50
C LYS A 124 -18.48 1.11 6.02
N ILE A 125 -17.27 1.58 6.32
CA ILE A 125 -17.01 2.95 6.75
C ILE A 125 -17.53 3.94 5.70
N VAL A 126 -17.10 3.80 4.45
CA VAL A 126 -17.48 4.73 3.38
C VAL A 126 -18.99 4.72 3.13
N ARG A 127 -19.62 3.54 3.09
CA ARG A 127 -21.07 3.42 2.90
C ARG A 127 -21.86 4.12 3.99
N THR A 128 -21.38 4.08 5.24
CA THR A 128 -22.11 4.64 6.39
C THR A 128 -21.80 6.13 6.59
N ALA A 129 -20.52 6.53 6.48
CA ALA A 129 -20.12 7.93 6.72
C ALA A 129 -20.42 8.83 5.51
N PHE A 130 -20.28 8.32 4.29
CA PHE A 130 -20.42 9.08 3.04
C PHE A 130 -21.41 8.40 2.08
N PRO A 131 -22.71 8.32 2.42
CA PRO A 131 -23.68 7.45 1.73
C PRO A 131 -23.93 7.86 0.27
N LYS A 132 -23.67 9.12 -0.11
CA LYS A 132 -23.84 9.63 -1.49
C LYS A 132 -22.57 9.51 -2.32
N ALA A 133 -21.43 9.15 -1.71
CA ALA A 133 -20.16 9.08 -2.40
C ALA A 133 -20.03 7.81 -3.27
N GLY A 134 -19.53 7.97 -4.47
CA GLY A 134 -19.03 6.87 -5.28
C GLY A 134 -17.82 6.23 -4.62
N ARG A 135 -17.79 4.90 -4.53
CA ARG A 135 -16.64 4.15 -4.00
C ARG A 135 -15.74 3.74 -5.14
N VAL A 136 -14.45 3.97 -5.00
CA VAL A 136 -13.42 3.58 -5.98
C VAL A 136 -12.37 2.74 -5.29
N ILE A 137 -12.23 1.50 -5.71
CA ILE A 137 -11.15 0.63 -5.22
C ILE A 137 -9.86 0.97 -5.95
N ASP A 138 -8.80 1.16 -5.16
CA ASP A 138 -7.51 1.49 -5.71
C ASP A 138 -6.90 0.36 -6.55
N ARG A 139 -6.56 0.68 -7.79
CA ARG A 139 -5.97 -0.25 -8.76
C ARG A 139 -4.64 -0.87 -8.31
N PHE A 140 -3.87 -0.15 -7.48
CA PHE A 140 -2.58 -0.67 -7.00
C PHE A 140 -2.79 -1.84 -6.04
N HIS A 141 -3.82 -1.78 -5.20
CA HIS A 141 -4.18 -2.90 -4.33
C HIS A 141 -4.65 -4.12 -5.13
N ILE A 142 -5.44 -3.91 -6.18
CA ILE A 142 -5.86 -4.96 -7.11
C ILE A 142 -4.65 -5.61 -7.78
N GLN A 143 -3.75 -4.78 -8.32
CA GLN A 143 -2.53 -5.26 -8.99
C GLN A 143 -1.59 -5.97 -8.00
N LYS A 144 -1.52 -5.50 -6.76
CA LYS A 144 -0.73 -6.11 -5.70
C LYS A 144 -1.19 -7.53 -5.40
N LEU A 145 -2.50 -7.76 -5.25
CA LEU A 145 -3.03 -9.12 -5.03
C LEU A 145 -2.58 -10.10 -6.12
N ALA A 146 -2.66 -9.70 -7.39
CA ALA A 146 -2.21 -10.53 -8.50
C ALA A 146 -0.68 -10.76 -8.48
N CYS A 147 0.11 -9.74 -8.12
CA CYS A 147 1.54 -9.88 -7.97
C CYS A 147 1.92 -10.79 -6.78
N ASP A 148 1.21 -10.67 -5.67
CA ASP A 148 1.44 -11.49 -4.48
C ASP A 148 1.15 -12.97 -4.78
N ALA A 149 0.10 -13.30 -5.56
CA ALA A 149 -0.17 -14.65 -6.02
C ALA A 149 0.98 -15.23 -6.88
N VAL A 150 1.59 -14.44 -7.77
CA VAL A 150 2.77 -14.84 -8.53
C VAL A 150 3.96 -15.10 -7.59
N GLN A 151 4.15 -14.25 -6.58
CA GLN A 151 5.25 -14.42 -5.62
C GLN A 151 5.04 -15.63 -4.71
N GLU A 152 3.83 -15.91 -4.30
CA GLU A 152 3.48 -17.11 -3.52
C GLU A 152 3.86 -18.38 -4.27
N LEU A 153 3.48 -18.48 -5.55
CA LEU A 153 3.85 -19.59 -6.41
C LEU A 153 5.37 -19.74 -6.56
N ARG A 154 6.09 -18.61 -6.79
CA ARG A 154 7.56 -18.60 -6.83
C ARG A 154 8.19 -19.06 -5.51
N ILE A 155 7.61 -18.65 -4.38
CA ILE A 155 8.09 -19.04 -3.05
C ILE A 155 7.88 -20.54 -2.83
N LYS A 156 6.74 -21.10 -3.24
CA LYS A 156 6.47 -22.53 -3.19
C LYS A 156 7.56 -23.31 -3.93
N HIS A 157 7.78 -23.00 -5.21
CA HIS A 157 8.83 -23.66 -6.00
C HIS A 157 10.24 -23.48 -5.39
N ARG A 158 10.49 -22.35 -4.72
CA ARG A 158 11.77 -22.15 -4.03
C ARG A 158 11.94 -23.12 -2.86
N TRP A 159 10.88 -23.40 -2.11
CA TRP A 159 10.94 -24.38 -1.04
C TRP A 159 11.14 -25.80 -1.59
N ASP A 160 10.45 -26.14 -2.67
CA ASP A 160 10.61 -27.41 -3.36
C ASP A 160 12.06 -27.58 -3.86
N ALA A 161 12.66 -26.53 -4.44
CA ALA A 161 14.06 -26.53 -4.88
C ALA A 161 15.06 -26.65 -3.72
N ILE A 162 14.76 -26.10 -2.54
CA ILE A 162 15.60 -26.26 -1.33
C ILE A 162 15.52 -27.71 -0.84
N GLN A 163 14.33 -28.28 -0.79
CA GLN A 163 14.12 -29.64 -0.36
C GLN A 163 14.86 -30.61 -1.28
N GLN A 164 14.70 -30.46 -2.60
CA GLN A 164 15.40 -31.27 -3.60
C GLN A 164 16.92 -31.18 -3.45
N ALA A 165 17.47 -29.97 -3.26
CA ALA A 165 18.91 -29.80 -3.07
C ALA A 165 19.43 -30.48 -1.77
N ASN A 166 18.61 -30.49 -0.70
CA ASN A 166 18.96 -31.20 0.52
C ASN A 166 18.97 -32.73 0.32
N GLU A 167 17.98 -33.26 -0.40
CA GLU A 167 17.89 -34.69 -0.77
C GLU A 167 19.10 -35.09 -1.63
N GLU A 168 19.44 -34.31 -2.66
CA GLU A 168 20.61 -34.54 -3.53
C GLU A 168 21.92 -34.51 -2.73
N MET A 169 22.06 -33.60 -1.73
CA MET A 169 23.23 -33.56 -0.85
C MET A 169 23.36 -34.80 0.06
N GLU A 170 22.26 -35.25 0.64
CA GLU A 170 22.28 -36.45 1.47
C GLU A 170 22.59 -37.69 0.65
N GLU A 171 22.09 -37.83 -0.59
CA GLU A 171 22.43 -38.91 -1.50
C GLU A 171 23.93 -38.92 -1.88
N ALA A 172 24.49 -37.73 -2.19
CA ALA A 172 25.92 -37.60 -2.49
C ALA A 172 26.78 -38.01 -1.29
N LYS A 173 26.39 -37.59 -0.08
CA LYS A 173 27.07 -37.98 1.17
C LYS A 173 27.04 -39.48 1.43
N GLN A 174 25.91 -40.14 1.17
CA GLN A 174 25.79 -41.58 1.30
C GLN A 174 26.70 -42.34 0.30
N LYS A 175 26.94 -41.73 -0.88
CA LYS A 175 27.81 -42.26 -1.92
C LYS A 175 29.29 -41.90 -1.75
N ASN A 176 29.66 -41.09 -0.71
CA ASN A 176 30.98 -40.49 -0.54
C ASN A 176 31.42 -39.61 -1.74
N GLU A 177 30.48 -38.93 -2.39
CA GLU A 177 30.70 -38.06 -3.53
C GLU A 177 30.53 -36.57 -3.11
N ASP A 178 31.26 -35.68 -3.79
CA ASP A 178 31.07 -34.22 -3.59
C ASP A 178 29.77 -33.78 -4.27
N TYR A 179 28.91 -33.06 -3.54
CA TYR A 179 27.70 -32.51 -4.11
C TYR A 179 28.01 -31.32 -5.03
N VAL A 180 27.64 -31.41 -6.30
CA VAL A 180 27.72 -30.33 -7.27
C VAL A 180 26.31 -29.94 -7.71
N PRO A 181 25.82 -28.74 -7.33
CA PRO A 181 24.47 -28.32 -7.70
C PRO A 181 24.37 -28.09 -9.22
N TYR A 182 23.24 -28.51 -9.79
CA TYR A 182 22.93 -28.22 -11.18
C TYR A 182 22.85 -26.70 -11.43
N GLN A 183 23.49 -26.24 -12.50
CA GLN A 183 23.50 -24.84 -12.93
C GLN A 183 22.88 -24.69 -14.32
N TYR A 184 22.01 -23.71 -14.48
CA TYR A 184 21.46 -23.30 -15.76
C TYR A 184 22.51 -22.55 -16.61
N SER A 185 22.19 -22.35 -17.89
CA SER A 185 23.10 -21.66 -18.85
C SER A 185 23.52 -20.25 -18.43
N ASN A 186 22.78 -19.61 -17.54
CA ASN A 186 23.12 -18.29 -16.96
C ASN A 186 23.94 -18.39 -15.64
N GLY A 187 24.33 -19.57 -15.21
CA GLY A 187 25.10 -19.83 -13.99
C GLY A 187 24.26 -19.85 -12.70
N ASP A 188 22.93 -19.65 -12.76
CA ASP A 188 22.08 -19.75 -11.59
C ASP A 188 21.80 -21.23 -11.26
N THR A 189 21.82 -21.62 -9.99
CA THR A 189 21.21 -22.85 -9.52
C THR A 189 19.69 -22.73 -9.47
N ARG A 190 18.93 -23.83 -9.35
CA ARG A 190 17.46 -23.81 -9.21
C ARG A 190 17.00 -22.81 -8.12
N ARG A 191 17.64 -22.86 -6.95
CA ARG A 191 17.34 -21.95 -5.83
C ARG A 191 17.66 -20.50 -6.18
N GLU A 192 18.80 -20.22 -6.80
CA GLU A 192 19.21 -18.87 -7.17
C GLU A 192 18.33 -18.28 -8.28
N LEU A 193 17.95 -19.06 -9.27
CA LEU A 193 17.00 -18.68 -10.31
C LEU A 193 15.71 -18.13 -9.68
N LEU A 194 15.13 -18.86 -8.73
CA LEU A 194 13.89 -18.47 -8.05
C LEU A 194 14.08 -17.25 -7.11
N ILE A 195 15.22 -17.15 -6.42
CA ILE A 195 15.53 -15.99 -5.56
C ILE A 195 15.68 -14.71 -6.41
N ARG A 196 16.53 -14.78 -7.44
CA ARG A 196 16.89 -13.64 -8.30
C ARG A 196 15.76 -13.21 -9.24
N SER A 197 14.75 -14.07 -9.43
CA SER A 197 13.55 -13.75 -10.22
C SER A 197 12.51 -12.90 -9.48
N ARG A 198 12.63 -12.70 -8.18
CA ARG A 198 11.65 -11.94 -7.37
C ARG A 198 11.26 -10.61 -8.00
N TYR A 199 12.24 -9.76 -8.29
CA TYR A 199 11.98 -8.40 -8.75
C TYR A 199 11.60 -8.31 -10.23
N LEU A 200 12.05 -9.24 -11.08
CA LEU A 200 11.66 -9.24 -12.49
C LEU A 200 10.17 -9.56 -12.66
N LEU A 201 9.59 -10.39 -11.78
CA LEU A 201 8.17 -10.76 -11.83
C LEU A 201 7.22 -9.62 -11.46
N PHE A 202 7.71 -8.57 -10.77
CA PHE A 202 6.93 -7.35 -10.54
C PHE A 202 6.96 -6.39 -11.74
N LYS A 203 7.94 -6.50 -12.64
CA LYS A 203 8.12 -5.62 -13.78
C LYS A 203 7.39 -6.14 -15.01
N SER A 204 6.99 -5.24 -15.90
CA SER A 204 6.61 -5.59 -17.27
C SER A 204 7.85 -6.03 -18.06
N ALA A 205 7.68 -6.95 -18.99
CA ALA A 205 8.79 -7.53 -19.77
C ALA A 205 9.57 -6.49 -20.60
N ASP A 206 8.91 -5.42 -21.04
CA ASP A 206 9.53 -4.28 -21.74
C ASP A 206 10.54 -3.50 -20.88
N LYS A 207 10.44 -3.62 -19.54
CA LYS A 207 11.33 -2.98 -18.58
C LYS A 207 12.43 -3.90 -18.04
N TRP A 208 12.57 -5.09 -18.59
CA TRP A 208 13.62 -6.01 -18.19
C TRP A 208 14.96 -5.65 -18.86
N THR A 209 16.04 -5.75 -18.08
CA THR A 209 17.40 -5.76 -18.63
C THR A 209 17.66 -7.06 -19.40
N GLU A 210 18.69 -7.11 -20.24
CA GLU A 210 19.03 -8.33 -21.01
C GLU A 210 19.28 -9.54 -20.09
N ARG A 211 19.96 -9.33 -18.95
CA ARG A 211 20.14 -10.39 -17.94
C ARG A 211 18.82 -10.85 -17.33
N GLN A 212 17.86 -9.94 -17.14
CA GLN A 212 16.53 -10.29 -16.64
C GLN A 212 15.71 -11.05 -17.69
N LYS A 213 15.84 -10.71 -18.98
CA LYS A 213 15.20 -11.44 -20.08
C LYS A 213 15.71 -12.88 -20.17
N GLN A 214 17.04 -13.08 -20.13
CA GLN A 214 17.65 -14.41 -20.12
C GLN A 214 17.17 -15.24 -18.93
N ARG A 215 17.16 -14.65 -17.71
CA ARG A 215 16.68 -15.34 -16.52
C ARG A 215 15.18 -15.65 -16.60
N ALA A 216 14.37 -14.74 -17.14
CA ALA A 216 12.94 -14.98 -17.34
C ALA A 216 12.67 -16.10 -18.34
N ALA A 217 13.46 -16.22 -19.41
CA ALA A 217 13.34 -17.30 -20.39
C ALA A 217 13.54 -18.67 -19.71
N ILE A 218 14.62 -18.83 -18.95
CA ILE A 218 14.91 -20.07 -18.20
C ILE A 218 13.83 -20.33 -17.17
N LEU A 219 13.43 -19.30 -16.38
CA LEU A 219 12.40 -19.44 -15.36
C LEU A 219 11.08 -19.93 -15.96
N PHE A 220 10.67 -19.40 -17.10
CA PHE A 220 9.38 -19.71 -17.72
C PHE A 220 9.38 -21.02 -18.49
N GLU A 221 10.54 -21.53 -18.86
CA GLU A 221 10.73 -22.87 -19.40
C GLU A 221 10.62 -23.90 -18.28
N GLU A 222 11.33 -23.71 -17.17
CA GLU A 222 11.35 -24.63 -16.03
C GLU A 222 10.05 -24.62 -15.21
N TYR A 223 9.39 -23.43 -15.11
CA TYR A 223 8.19 -23.25 -14.30
C TYR A 223 7.05 -22.63 -15.14
N PRO A 224 6.37 -23.44 -16.00
CA PRO A 224 5.29 -22.95 -16.88
C PRO A 224 4.10 -22.34 -16.13
N ASP A 225 3.85 -22.77 -14.91
CA ASP A 225 2.83 -22.23 -14.02
C ASP A 225 3.16 -20.79 -13.58
N ILE A 226 4.43 -20.47 -13.25
CA ILE A 226 4.88 -19.10 -12.99
C ILE A 226 4.69 -18.23 -14.24
N LYS A 227 4.95 -18.76 -15.45
CA LYS A 227 4.69 -18.05 -16.71
C LYS A 227 3.22 -17.72 -16.88
N LYS A 228 2.33 -18.69 -16.64
CA LYS A 228 0.87 -18.47 -16.67
C LYS A 228 0.42 -17.41 -15.68
N ALA A 229 0.85 -17.54 -14.41
CA ALA A 229 0.54 -16.59 -13.35
C ALA A 229 1.03 -15.18 -13.68
N TYR A 230 2.26 -15.04 -14.18
CA TYR A 230 2.80 -13.77 -14.65
C TYR A 230 1.97 -13.17 -15.79
N GLY A 231 1.55 -14.01 -16.76
CA GLY A 231 0.68 -13.60 -17.85
C GLY A 231 -0.66 -13.05 -17.39
N LEU A 232 -1.31 -13.69 -16.41
CA LEU A 232 -2.56 -13.23 -15.80
C LEU A 232 -2.36 -11.91 -15.05
N CYS A 233 -1.31 -11.81 -14.22
CA CYS A 233 -0.95 -10.60 -13.49
C CYS A 233 -0.67 -9.43 -14.44
N HIS A 234 0.09 -9.68 -15.52
CA HIS A 234 0.42 -8.65 -16.51
C HIS A 234 -0.81 -8.23 -17.33
N SER A 235 -1.67 -9.17 -17.75
CA SER A 235 -2.89 -8.84 -18.47
C SER A 235 -3.85 -7.97 -17.65
N LEU A 236 -3.95 -8.22 -16.33
CA LEU A 236 -4.70 -7.36 -15.42
C LEU A 236 -4.12 -5.93 -15.37
N ARG A 237 -2.80 -5.79 -15.29
CA ARG A 237 -2.12 -4.48 -15.36
C ARG A 237 -2.46 -3.72 -16.64
N MET A 238 -2.52 -4.42 -17.77
CA MET A 238 -2.85 -3.82 -19.06
C MET A 238 -4.30 -3.32 -19.13
N ILE A 239 -5.24 -3.94 -18.41
CA ILE A 239 -6.62 -3.46 -18.31
C ILE A 239 -6.63 -2.03 -17.75
N PHE A 240 -5.95 -1.79 -16.63
CA PHE A 240 -5.92 -0.48 -15.98
C PHE A 240 -5.05 0.57 -16.70
N SER A 241 -4.04 0.16 -17.46
CA SER A 241 -3.13 1.09 -18.11
C SER A 241 -3.55 1.49 -19.53
N LYS A 242 -4.12 0.57 -20.29
CA LYS A 242 -4.47 0.82 -21.72
C LYS A 242 -5.89 1.32 -21.92
N ASN A 243 -6.86 0.85 -21.10
CA ASN A 243 -8.23 1.27 -21.27
C ASN A 243 -8.47 2.64 -20.64
N THR A 244 -9.18 3.49 -21.33
CA THR A 244 -9.58 4.83 -20.87
C THR A 244 -11.07 4.95 -20.67
N ILE A 245 -11.86 4.05 -21.28
CA ILE A 245 -13.32 4.02 -21.27
C ILE A 245 -13.79 2.85 -20.42
N LYS A 246 -14.78 3.09 -19.54
CA LYS A 246 -15.32 2.10 -18.59
C LYS A 246 -15.83 0.84 -19.28
N ASP A 247 -16.55 0.97 -20.40
CA ASP A 247 -17.11 -0.18 -21.12
C ASP A 247 -16.02 -1.05 -21.79
N ALA A 248 -14.97 -0.43 -22.32
CA ALA A 248 -13.82 -1.17 -22.83
C ALA A 248 -13.09 -1.94 -21.71
N ALA A 249 -12.95 -1.33 -20.54
CA ALA A 249 -12.37 -1.98 -19.37
C ALA A 249 -13.27 -3.14 -18.87
N ARG A 250 -14.59 -2.96 -18.89
CA ARG A 250 -15.56 -4.01 -18.55
C ARG A 250 -15.38 -5.24 -19.43
N LEU A 251 -15.31 -5.06 -20.75
CA LEU A 251 -15.07 -6.14 -21.69
C LEU A 251 -13.69 -6.80 -21.49
N ALA A 252 -12.66 -6.00 -21.24
CA ALA A 252 -11.31 -6.51 -20.98
C ALA A 252 -11.24 -7.31 -19.67
N MET A 253 -11.99 -6.90 -18.63
CA MET A 253 -12.11 -7.63 -17.38
C MET A 253 -12.85 -8.96 -17.57
N ALA A 254 -13.94 -9.00 -18.34
CA ALA A 254 -14.64 -10.24 -18.66
C ALA A 254 -13.71 -11.24 -19.36
N ARG A 255 -12.91 -10.79 -20.33
CA ARG A 255 -11.90 -11.63 -21.00
C ARG A 255 -10.81 -12.10 -20.03
N TRP A 256 -10.49 -11.29 -19.03
CA TRP A 256 -9.52 -11.69 -18.01
C TRP A 256 -10.08 -12.80 -17.10
N TYR A 257 -11.35 -12.73 -16.71
CA TYR A 257 -12.01 -13.81 -15.96
C TYR A 257 -11.98 -15.14 -16.71
N ASN A 258 -12.28 -15.15 -18.00
CA ASN A 258 -12.20 -16.38 -18.81
C ASN A 258 -10.77 -16.96 -18.80
N LYS A 259 -9.74 -16.11 -18.92
CA LYS A 259 -8.35 -16.57 -18.84
C LYS A 259 -7.98 -17.14 -17.47
N VAL A 260 -8.52 -16.59 -16.38
CA VAL A 260 -8.32 -17.12 -15.03
C VAL A 260 -8.97 -18.48 -14.89
N GLU A 261 -10.19 -18.65 -15.39
CA GLU A 261 -10.92 -19.92 -15.39
C GLU A 261 -10.17 -20.98 -16.21
N GLU A 262 -9.75 -20.67 -17.45
CA GLU A 262 -8.94 -21.55 -18.31
C GLU A 262 -7.59 -21.94 -17.67
N ALA A 263 -7.00 -21.05 -16.89
CA ALA A 263 -5.73 -21.32 -16.22
C ALA A 263 -5.89 -22.29 -15.05
N GLY A 264 -7.06 -22.33 -14.39
CA GLY A 264 -7.39 -23.24 -13.29
C GLY A 264 -6.55 -23.04 -12.02
N MET A 265 -5.97 -21.84 -11.83
CA MET A 265 -5.06 -21.54 -10.72
C MET A 265 -5.85 -21.07 -9.49
N HIS A 266 -5.80 -21.83 -8.40
CA HIS A 266 -6.59 -21.59 -7.19
C HIS A 266 -6.45 -20.15 -6.64
N SER A 267 -5.23 -19.63 -6.51
CA SER A 267 -4.99 -18.26 -6.02
C SER A 267 -5.61 -17.18 -6.93
N PHE A 268 -5.57 -17.38 -8.26
CA PHE A 268 -6.22 -16.45 -9.19
C PHE A 268 -7.74 -16.59 -9.21
N ASN A 269 -8.29 -17.78 -8.97
CA ASN A 269 -9.73 -17.98 -8.82
C ASN A 269 -10.27 -17.21 -7.60
N ILE A 270 -9.55 -17.22 -6.47
CA ILE A 270 -9.91 -16.42 -5.28
C ILE A 270 -9.89 -14.93 -5.60
N ILE A 271 -8.86 -14.45 -6.29
CA ILE A 271 -8.74 -13.05 -6.70
C ILE A 271 -9.89 -12.67 -7.65
N ALA A 272 -10.22 -13.52 -8.61
CA ALA A 272 -11.33 -13.28 -9.54
C ALA A 272 -12.67 -13.21 -8.82
N ALA A 273 -12.93 -14.10 -7.86
CA ALA A 273 -14.13 -14.07 -7.04
C ALA A 273 -14.23 -12.76 -6.25
N THR A 274 -13.14 -12.35 -5.59
CA THR A 274 -13.07 -11.07 -4.86
C THR A 274 -13.32 -9.87 -5.79
N PHE A 275 -12.76 -9.88 -6.99
CA PHE A 275 -12.99 -8.80 -7.96
C PHE A 275 -14.42 -8.79 -8.48
N TYR A 276 -15.05 -9.94 -8.60
CA TYR A 276 -16.46 -10.01 -8.99
C TYR A 276 -17.40 -9.39 -7.95
N GLU A 277 -17.12 -9.62 -6.66
CA GLU A 277 -17.89 -9.01 -5.56
C GLU A 277 -17.76 -7.48 -5.51
N HIS A 278 -16.61 -6.95 -5.98
CA HIS A 278 -16.30 -5.52 -5.97
C HIS A 278 -16.28 -4.90 -7.38
N TYR A 279 -16.91 -5.55 -8.34
CA TYR A 279 -16.79 -5.24 -9.76
C TYR A 279 -17.07 -3.78 -10.10
N ASP A 280 -18.20 -3.24 -9.63
CA ASP A 280 -18.59 -1.85 -9.92
C ASP A 280 -17.63 -0.85 -9.27
N GLU A 281 -17.17 -1.10 -8.06
CA GLU A 281 -16.26 -0.24 -7.31
C GLU A 281 -14.84 -0.22 -7.95
N ILE A 282 -14.43 -1.35 -8.54
CA ILE A 282 -13.20 -1.44 -9.34
C ILE A 282 -13.33 -0.65 -10.64
N LEU A 283 -14.46 -0.78 -11.32
CA LEU A 283 -14.71 -0.08 -12.58
C LEU A 283 -14.98 1.42 -12.42
N ASN A 284 -15.35 1.86 -11.21
CA ASN A 284 -15.49 3.30 -10.92
C ASN A 284 -14.17 4.07 -11.07
N PHE A 285 -13.02 3.39 -10.99
CA PHE A 285 -11.73 3.98 -11.36
C PHE A 285 -11.76 4.71 -12.71
N TYR A 286 -12.53 4.23 -13.67
CA TYR A 286 -12.60 4.84 -15.01
C TYR A 286 -13.45 6.11 -15.10
N ASN A 287 -14.22 6.44 -14.07
CA ASN A 287 -15.02 7.67 -14.06
C ASN A 287 -14.12 8.92 -14.02
N HIS A 288 -13.13 8.92 -13.11
CA HIS A 288 -12.20 10.06 -12.90
C HIS A 288 -10.73 9.62 -12.84
N ARG A 289 -10.45 8.32 -13.00
CA ARG A 289 -9.12 7.70 -12.84
C ARG A 289 -8.50 7.97 -11.47
N SER A 290 -9.32 8.13 -10.47
CA SER A 290 -8.89 8.35 -9.09
C SER A 290 -8.10 7.14 -8.59
N SER A 291 -7.00 7.41 -7.91
CA SER A 291 -6.15 6.39 -7.32
C SER A 291 -5.79 6.77 -5.90
N ASN A 292 -5.43 5.80 -5.09
CA ASN A 292 -4.99 6.03 -3.71
C ASN A 292 -3.55 6.57 -3.62
N ALA A 293 -2.95 6.96 -4.76
CA ALA A 293 -1.57 7.45 -4.82
C ALA A 293 -1.31 8.62 -3.86
N MET A 294 -2.33 9.48 -3.62
CA MET A 294 -2.22 10.57 -2.66
C MET A 294 -2.19 10.05 -1.22
N ALA A 295 -3.04 9.07 -0.85
CA ALA A 295 -3.00 8.45 0.47
C ALA A 295 -1.70 7.63 0.66
N GLU A 296 -1.22 6.93 -0.36
CA GLU A 296 0.07 6.25 -0.31
C GLU A 296 1.23 7.24 -0.13
N SER A 297 1.21 8.37 -0.85
CA SER A 297 2.19 9.45 -0.68
C SER A 297 2.13 10.05 0.72
N PHE A 298 0.93 10.30 1.25
CA PHE A 298 0.72 10.75 2.62
C PHE A 298 1.29 9.76 3.63
N ASN A 299 0.96 8.49 3.51
CA ASN A 299 1.48 7.42 4.35
C ASN A 299 3.01 7.29 4.28
N ALA A 300 3.59 7.46 3.08
CA ALA A 300 5.03 7.45 2.89
C ALA A 300 5.71 8.64 3.60
N LYS A 301 5.12 9.83 3.53
CA LYS A 301 5.61 11.03 4.24
C LYS A 301 5.56 10.84 5.76
N ILE A 302 4.49 10.26 6.30
CA ILE A 302 4.39 9.94 7.73
C ILE A 302 5.48 8.92 8.14
N LYS A 303 5.67 7.87 7.34
CA LYS A 303 6.70 6.85 7.61
C LYS A 303 8.11 7.46 7.56
N LEU A 304 8.39 8.34 6.61
CA LEU A 304 9.64 9.07 6.51
C LEU A 304 9.85 10.00 7.72
N PHE A 305 8.82 10.74 8.10
CA PHE A 305 8.89 11.60 9.28
C PHE A 305 9.18 10.80 10.55
N ARG A 306 8.52 9.65 10.73
CA ARG A 306 8.82 8.72 11.83
C ARG A 306 10.26 8.21 11.79
N ALA A 307 10.78 7.87 10.60
CA ALA A 307 12.15 7.39 10.44
C ALA A 307 13.16 8.48 10.80
N ASN A 308 12.91 9.72 10.39
CA ASN A 308 13.76 10.88 10.74
C ASN A 308 13.81 11.12 12.25
N LEU A 309 12.71 10.87 12.97
CA LEU A 309 12.65 10.93 14.43
C LEU A 309 13.21 9.68 15.13
N ARG A 310 13.69 8.68 14.38
CA ARG A 310 14.17 7.38 14.91
C ARG A 310 13.12 6.64 15.75
N GLY A 311 11.86 6.83 15.41
CA GLY A 311 10.72 6.23 16.10
C GLY A 311 9.75 7.27 16.67
N VAL A 312 8.82 6.82 17.49
CA VAL A 312 7.81 7.65 18.14
C VAL A 312 7.91 7.45 19.65
N ALA A 313 8.63 8.34 20.32
CA ALA A 313 8.74 8.33 21.79
C ALA A 313 7.47 8.88 22.46
N ASP A 314 6.98 10.02 21.97
CA ASP A 314 5.72 10.62 22.41
C ASP A 314 4.69 10.60 21.27
N LYS A 315 3.71 9.73 21.41
CA LYS A 315 2.69 9.50 20.40
C LYS A 315 1.80 10.70 20.15
N LYS A 316 1.34 11.37 21.24
CA LYS A 316 0.46 12.54 21.11
C LYS A 316 1.19 13.72 20.48
N PHE A 317 2.44 13.93 20.85
CA PHE A 317 3.27 14.98 20.23
C PHE A 317 3.57 14.67 18.75
N PHE A 318 3.82 13.42 18.41
CA PHE A 318 3.99 13.00 17.01
C PHE A 318 2.73 13.25 16.18
N LEU A 319 1.55 12.90 16.71
CA LEU A 319 0.26 13.15 16.05
C LEU A 319 -0.04 14.65 15.93
N PHE A 320 0.28 15.43 16.94
CA PHE A 320 0.23 16.89 16.85
C PHE A 320 1.09 17.44 15.72
N ARG A 321 2.33 16.92 15.55
CA ARG A 321 3.21 17.32 14.45
C ARG A 321 2.64 16.92 13.09
N ILE A 322 1.99 15.77 12.97
CA ILE A 322 1.25 15.37 11.76
C ILE A 322 0.12 16.36 11.49
N ALA A 323 -0.67 16.73 12.51
CA ALA A 323 -1.74 17.71 12.35
C ALA A 323 -1.18 19.06 11.86
N LYS A 324 -0.10 19.54 12.47
CA LYS A 324 0.58 20.78 12.04
C LYS A 324 1.06 20.75 10.59
N LEU A 325 1.54 19.61 10.12
CA LEU A 325 2.05 19.46 8.75
C LEU A 325 0.95 19.31 7.69
N TYR A 326 -0.21 18.76 8.05
CA TYR A 326 -1.18 18.32 7.06
C TYR A 326 -2.62 18.75 7.31
N ALA A 327 -2.95 19.22 8.50
CA ALA A 327 -4.32 19.63 8.81
C ALA A 327 -4.52 21.14 8.86
N TYR A 328 -3.50 21.90 9.22
CA TYR A 328 -3.61 23.36 9.33
C TYR A 328 -2.97 24.07 8.14
N PRO A 329 -3.49 25.27 7.76
CA PRO A 329 -2.81 26.13 6.80
C PRO A 329 -1.54 26.70 7.42
N HIS A 330 -0.53 26.97 6.61
CA HIS A 330 0.77 27.56 7.02
C HIS A 330 0.88 29.02 6.60
#